data_a1d464e043f9341cc789a9d4c1b8e5b2
#
_entry.id   a1d464e043f9341cc789a9d4c1b8e5b2
#
_cell.length_a   1.000
_cell.length_b   1.000
_cell.length_c   1.000
_cell.angle_alpha   90.00
_cell.angle_beta   90.00
_cell.angle_gamma   90.00
#
_symmetry.space_group_name_H-M   'P 1'
#
loop_
_entity.id
_entity.type
_entity.pdbx_description
1 polymer ?
#
loop_
_entity_poly.entity_id
_entity_poly.type
_entity_poly.pdbx_seq_one_letter_code
_entity_poly.pdbx_strand_id
1 'polypeptide(L)'
;MPPRTHPAARRSFALARCLAAVLAVGCARRVRGDDPRLRYEGRVARESDGAMRLSWPHSALHVRFRGTRATLRVEELMFPREAPEPDALGISLDGAPLRRVTLRPGVQVLELAEGLPSGAHTARVVKLTEAELGAVRVLSLELVDGAVLLDPPPAPARRLMAIGDSIAVGYGVDGPDGFCVAAGSTRNAAHAWPALAASALGAELHLLAWSGRGLTRNYDPSQPETLPTLLSRTIPTDPTNPWDEGRWIPTDITVNVGTNDVAHAPLDDAAYASALRAVIRRVLARAPAARVRVLVGPMIYDDGPTPGANSLQRVRAATDAVALGLREEGYDVARVEVYGATPAEGYGCEAHPSRATQRRIAETAVRALNEGLRSPAGGSSR
;
A
#
# COMPACT_ATOMS: atom_id res chain seq x y z
N MET A 1 -69.25 78.11 -5.21
CA MET A 1 -68.76 76.68 -5.34
C MET A 1 -67.37 76.76 -5.91
N PRO A 2 -66.29 76.43 -5.15
CA PRO A 2 -64.94 76.39 -5.67
C PRO A 2 -64.57 74.99 -6.20
N PRO A 3 -63.61 74.85 -7.09
CA PRO A 3 -63.29 73.59 -7.74
C PRO A 3 -62.39 72.70 -6.89
N ARG A 4 -62.57 71.43 -7.04
CA ARG A 4 -61.80 70.37 -6.35
C ARG A 4 -60.44 70.22 -7.02
N THR A 5 -59.38 70.24 -6.22
CA THR A 5 -58.01 69.91 -6.61
C THR A 5 -57.76 68.39 -6.43
N HIS A 6 -57.31 67.70 -7.49
CA HIS A 6 -56.82 66.33 -7.44
C HIS A 6 -55.37 66.32 -7.04
N PRO A 7 -54.95 65.39 -6.17
CA PRO A 7 -53.51 65.19 -5.87
C PRO A 7 -52.82 64.35 -6.95
N ALA A 8 -51.66 64.83 -7.40
CA ALA A 8 -50.79 64.10 -8.31
C ALA A 8 -50.14 62.87 -7.66
N ALA A 9 -50.31 61.70 -8.27
CA ALA A 9 -49.65 60.50 -7.90
C ALA A 9 -48.15 60.55 -8.28
N ARG A 10 -47.28 60.54 -7.28
CA ARG A 10 -45.82 60.30 -7.47
C ARG A 10 -45.58 58.81 -7.77
N ARG A 11 -45.19 58.53 -8.99
CA ARG A 11 -44.68 57.21 -9.38
C ARG A 11 -43.23 57.09 -8.90
N SER A 12 -42.98 56.30 -7.87
CA SER A 12 -41.65 55.85 -7.44
C SER A 12 -41.14 54.79 -8.43
N PHE A 13 -40.11 55.09 -9.19
CA PHE A 13 -39.35 54.11 -9.96
C PHE A 13 -38.44 53.34 -9.00
N ALA A 14 -38.82 52.12 -8.68
CA ALA A 14 -37.94 51.15 -8.02
C ALA A 14 -36.96 50.63 -9.09
N LEU A 15 -35.69 51.06 -9.04
CA LEU A 15 -34.59 50.41 -9.80
C LEU A 15 -34.37 49.00 -9.22
N ALA A 16 -34.86 48.00 -9.91
CA ALA A 16 -34.46 46.61 -9.68
C ALA A 16 -33.02 46.44 -10.14
N ARG A 17 -32.06 46.43 -9.21
CA ARG A 17 -30.70 45.97 -9.46
C ARG A 17 -30.75 44.45 -9.63
N CYS A 18 -30.79 43.98 -10.87
CA CYS A 18 -30.46 42.60 -11.21
C CYS A 18 -28.97 42.38 -10.91
N LEU A 19 -28.63 41.72 -9.78
CA LEU A 19 -27.31 41.11 -9.60
C LEU A 19 -27.23 39.94 -10.58
N ALA A 20 -26.57 40.14 -11.71
CA ALA A 20 -26.10 39.06 -12.55
C ALA A 20 -24.99 38.33 -11.78
N ALA A 21 -25.29 37.21 -11.15
CA ALA A 21 -24.29 36.28 -10.68
C ALA A 21 -23.61 35.72 -11.93
N VAL A 22 -22.48 36.29 -12.32
CA VAL A 22 -21.57 35.69 -13.28
C VAL A 22 -21.04 34.42 -12.62
N LEU A 23 -21.61 33.29 -12.97
CA LEU A 23 -21.02 31.98 -12.73
C LEU A 23 -19.71 31.93 -13.53
N ALA A 24 -18.61 32.35 -12.91
CA ALA A 24 -17.28 32.09 -13.43
C ALA A 24 -17.12 30.56 -13.49
N VAL A 25 -17.38 29.99 -14.67
CA VAL A 25 -16.97 28.61 -14.97
C VAL A 25 -15.45 28.66 -14.99
N GLY A 26 -14.82 28.43 -13.84
CA GLY A 26 -13.38 28.38 -13.70
C GLY A 26 -12.85 27.31 -14.66
N CYS A 27 -11.93 27.67 -15.55
CA CYS A 27 -11.27 26.73 -16.44
C CYS A 27 -10.52 25.69 -15.58
N ALA A 28 -11.00 24.47 -15.54
CA ALA A 28 -10.30 23.38 -14.87
C ALA A 28 -8.99 23.09 -15.63
N ARG A 29 -7.86 23.17 -14.91
CA ARG A 29 -6.57 22.78 -15.46
C ARG A 29 -6.39 21.27 -15.26
N ARG A 30 -6.33 20.53 -16.36
CA ARG A 30 -6.05 19.11 -16.34
C ARG A 30 -4.54 18.86 -16.36
N VAL A 31 -4.05 18.10 -15.38
CA VAL A 31 -2.68 17.61 -15.27
C VAL A 31 -2.70 16.10 -15.53
N ARG A 32 -1.89 15.61 -16.47
CA ARG A 32 -1.82 14.17 -16.80
C ARG A 32 -1.30 13.36 -15.62
N GLY A 33 -1.68 12.10 -15.54
CA GLY A 33 -1.22 11.18 -14.50
C GLY A 33 0.32 11.04 -14.44
N ASP A 34 1.00 11.16 -15.58
CA ASP A 34 2.46 11.06 -15.68
C ASP A 34 3.22 12.40 -15.52
N ASP A 35 2.56 13.49 -15.08
CA ASP A 35 3.25 14.77 -14.80
C ASP A 35 4.31 14.55 -13.70
N PRO A 36 5.57 14.99 -13.91
CA PRO A 36 6.67 14.74 -12.98
C PRO A 36 6.48 15.36 -11.58
N ARG A 37 5.55 16.29 -11.41
CA ARG A 37 5.18 16.86 -10.12
C ARG A 37 4.17 15.99 -9.35
N LEU A 38 3.70 14.91 -9.94
CA LEU A 38 2.93 13.87 -9.26
C LEU A 38 3.91 12.78 -8.80
N ARG A 39 4.18 12.69 -7.49
CA ARG A 39 5.10 11.68 -6.95
C ARG A 39 4.35 10.41 -6.64
N TYR A 40 4.81 9.31 -7.20
CA TYR A 40 4.30 7.97 -6.91
C TYR A 40 5.20 7.23 -5.94
N GLU A 41 4.60 6.44 -5.07
CA GLU A 41 5.22 5.53 -4.11
C GLU A 41 4.80 4.11 -4.46
N GLY A 42 5.72 3.15 -4.34
CA GLY A 42 5.48 1.77 -4.77
C GLY A 42 5.87 1.52 -6.23
N ARG A 43 5.63 0.30 -6.71
CA ARG A 43 5.84 -0.04 -8.12
C ARG A 43 4.63 0.39 -8.94
N VAL A 44 4.85 1.35 -9.81
CA VAL A 44 3.81 1.97 -10.64
C VAL A 44 4.25 1.94 -12.10
N ALA A 45 3.37 1.53 -13.00
CA ALA A 45 3.63 1.51 -14.43
C ALA A 45 3.10 2.78 -15.11
N ARG A 46 3.94 3.38 -15.97
CA ARG A 46 3.51 4.45 -16.88
C ARG A 46 2.95 3.81 -18.15
N GLU A 47 1.80 4.25 -18.59
CA GLU A 47 1.14 3.77 -19.80
C GLU A 47 1.33 4.74 -20.98
N SER A 48 1.08 4.25 -22.19
CA SER A 48 1.32 5.01 -23.42
C SER A 48 0.45 6.27 -23.54
N ASP A 49 -0.74 6.27 -22.93
CA ASP A 49 -1.65 7.42 -22.88
C ASP A 49 -1.31 8.42 -21.76
N GLY A 50 -0.28 8.14 -20.95
CA GLY A 50 0.15 8.96 -19.82
C GLY A 50 -0.62 8.70 -18.54
N ALA A 51 -1.42 7.66 -18.47
CA ALA A 51 -1.94 7.18 -17.20
C ALA A 51 -0.84 6.48 -16.39
N MET A 52 -1.03 6.44 -15.06
CA MET A 52 -0.15 5.70 -14.16
C MET A 52 -0.95 4.58 -13.50
N ARG A 53 -0.50 3.31 -13.70
CA ARG A 53 -1.20 2.13 -13.19
C ARG A 53 -0.61 1.65 -11.88
N LEU A 54 -1.44 1.60 -10.84
CA LEU A 54 -1.17 1.10 -9.50
C LEU A 54 -1.83 -0.27 -9.34
N SER A 55 -1.10 -1.30 -8.92
CA SER A 55 -1.65 -2.63 -8.68
C SER A 55 -1.21 -3.22 -7.34
N TRP A 56 0.09 -3.15 -7.00
CA TRP A 56 0.56 -3.57 -5.69
C TRP A 56 -0.16 -2.82 -4.57
N PRO A 57 -0.51 -3.51 -3.46
CA PRO A 57 -1.14 -2.86 -2.30
C PRO A 57 -0.25 -1.74 -1.76
N HIS A 58 -0.86 -0.75 -1.15
CA HIS A 58 -0.21 0.44 -0.61
C HIS A 58 0.53 1.32 -1.64
N SER A 59 0.51 1.00 -2.95
CA SER A 59 0.97 1.96 -3.96
C SER A 59 0.22 3.28 -3.80
N ALA A 60 0.92 4.41 -3.88
CA ALA A 60 0.33 5.70 -3.56
C ALA A 60 0.73 6.81 -4.53
N LEU A 61 -0.13 7.83 -4.60
CA LEU A 61 0.10 9.11 -5.25
C LEU A 61 0.19 10.21 -4.19
N HIS A 62 1.23 11.04 -4.28
CA HIS A 62 1.40 12.25 -3.49
C HIS A 62 1.24 13.48 -4.38
N VAL A 63 0.33 14.37 -3.98
CA VAL A 63 0.00 15.61 -4.67
C VAL A 63 0.24 16.77 -3.73
N ARG A 64 0.85 17.85 -4.22
CA ARG A 64 0.87 19.12 -3.53
C ARG A 64 0.33 20.21 -4.46
N PHE A 65 -0.63 20.98 -4.00
CA PHE A 65 -1.26 22.01 -4.82
C PHE A 65 -1.57 23.25 -3.97
N ARG A 66 -1.78 24.37 -4.64
CA ARG A 66 -2.32 25.59 -4.04
C ARG A 66 -3.67 25.86 -4.64
N GLY A 67 -4.68 26.04 -3.82
CA GLY A 67 -6.05 26.30 -4.26
C GLY A 67 -7.06 25.75 -3.28
N THR A 68 -8.34 25.84 -3.63
CA THR A 68 -9.47 25.50 -2.75
C THR A 68 -10.13 24.17 -3.12
N ARG A 69 -9.83 23.63 -4.33
CA ARG A 69 -10.45 22.39 -4.85
C ARG A 69 -9.51 21.63 -5.77
N ALA A 70 -9.52 20.31 -5.63
CA ALA A 70 -8.81 19.36 -6.50
C ALA A 70 -9.59 18.06 -6.64
N THR A 71 -9.64 17.48 -7.85
CA THR A 71 -10.24 16.20 -8.12
C THR A 71 -9.26 15.28 -8.86
N LEU A 72 -9.40 13.98 -8.68
CA LEU A 72 -8.59 12.96 -9.33
C LEU A 72 -9.47 12.11 -10.24
N ARG A 73 -9.14 12.05 -11.52
CA ARG A 73 -9.78 11.14 -12.47
C ARG A 73 -9.05 9.83 -12.49
N VAL A 74 -9.74 8.75 -12.15
CA VAL A 74 -9.20 7.39 -12.09
C VAL A 74 -10.04 6.44 -12.92
N GLU A 75 -9.46 5.30 -13.27
CA GLU A 75 -10.17 4.17 -13.86
C GLU A 75 -9.88 2.91 -13.07
N GLU A 76 -10.94 2.22 -12.69
CA GLU A 76 -10.89 0.92 -12.03
C GLU A 76 -10.83 -0.20 -13.06
N LEU A 77 -9.78 -1.03 -12.97
CA LEU A 77 -9.56 -2.22 -13.77
C LEU A 77 -9.73 -3.45 -12.89
N MET A 78 -10.98 -3.90 -12.70
CA MET A 78 -11.22 -5.11 -11.92
C MET A 78 -10.66 -6.35 -12.60
N PHE A 79 -10.12 -7.27 -11.79
CA PHE A 79 -9.70 -8.57 -12.29
C PHE A 79 -10.93 -9.43 -12.66
N PRO A 80 -10.86 -10.18 -13.77
CA PRO A 80 -11.87 -11.17 -14.11
C PRO A 80 -11.86 -12.29 -13.05
N ARG A 81 -12.95 -12.44 -12.32
CA ARG A 81 -13.17 -13.48 -11.32
C ARG A 81 -14.67 -13.77 -11.20
N GLU A 82 -15.03 -14.90 -10.58
CA GLU A 82 -16.43 -15.32 -10.44
C GLU A 82 -17.27 -14.26 -9.70
N ALA A 83 -16.71 -13.67 -8.65
CA ALA A 83 -17.33 -12.58 -7.91
C ALA A 83 -16.34 -11.39 -7.85
N PRO A 84 -16.32 -10.53 -8.87
CA PRO A 84 -15.40 -9.40 -8.90
C PRO A 84 -15.77 -8.36 -7.85
N GLU A 85 -14.76 -7.92 -7.12
CA GLU A 85 -14.86 -6.89 -6.11
C GLU A 85 -14.00 -5.69 -6.51
N PRO A 86 -14.53 -4.46 -6.38
CA PRO A 86 -13.77 -3.27 -6.75
C PRO A 86 -12.65 -2.96 -5.76
N ASP A 87 -11.63 -2.30 -6.27
CA ASP A 87 -10.56 -1.73 -5.44
C ASP A 87 -11.08 -0.62 -4.52
N ALA A 88 -10.33 -0.34 -3.47
CA ALA A 88 -10.55 0.80 -2.60
C ALA A 88 -9.30 1.66 -2.48
N LEU A 89 -9.51 2.97 -2.49
CA LEU A 89 -8.48 3.97 -2.22
C LEU A 89 -8.68 4.61 -0.84
N GLY A 90 -7.57 4.92 -0.18
CA GLY A 90 -7.54 5.80 0.98
C GLY A 90 -7.09 7.20 0.56
N ILE A 91 -7.85 8.22 0.90
CA ILE A 91 -7.51 9.61 0.59
C ILE A 91 -7.25 10.35 1.91
N SER A 92 -6.06 10.93 2.05
CA SER A 92 -5.68 11.81 3.15
C SER A 92 -5.40 13.20 2.60
N LEU A 93 -5.88 14.23 3.29
CA LEU A 93 -5.64 15.63 2.99
C LEU A 93 -4.96 16.26 4.20
N ASP A 94 -3.84 16.96 3.97
CA ASP A 94 -3.05 17.69 4.98
C ASP A 94 -2.73 16.87 6.24
N GLY A 95 -2.46 15.58 6.05
CA GLY A 95 -2.13 14.65 7.13
C GLY A 95 -3.32 14.12 7.93
N ALA A 96 -4.55 14.45 7.54
CA ALA A 96 -5.74 13.86 8.16
C ALA A 96 -5.78 12.33 7.95
N PRO A 97 -6.49 11.58 8.81
CA PRO A 97 -6.70 10.14 8.63
C PRO A 97 -7.22 9.79 7.24
N LEU A 98 -6.83 8.62 6.74
CA LEU A 98 -7.28 8.14 5.43
C LEU A 98 -8.81 7.93 5.41
N ARG A 99 -9.49 8.61 4.50
CA ARG A 99 -10.89 8.36 4.15
C ARG A 99 -10.92 7.28 3.07
N ARG A 100 -11.56 6.16 3.36
CA ARG A 100 -11.74 5.07 2.40
C ARG A 100 -12.77 5.45 1.33
N VAL A 101 -12.46 5.15 0.07
CA VAL A 101 -13.34 5.28 -1.08
C VAL A 101 -13.31 3.97 -1.85
N THR A 102 -14.43 3.24 -1.86
CA THR A 102 -14.61 2.06 -2.71
C THR A 102 -14.88 2.54 -4.13
N LEU A 103 -14.13 2.03 -5.10
CA LEU A 103 -14.25 2.42 -6.50
C LEU A 103 -15.48 1.74 -7.14
N ARG A 104 -15.84 2.24 -8.31
CA ARG A 104 -16.81 1.61 -9.21
C ARG A 104 -16.08 1.20 -10.48
N PRO A 105 -16.52 0.14 -11.18
CA PRO A 105 -15.89 -0.25 -12.44
C PRO A 105 -15.80 0.91 -13.43
N GLY A 106 -14.67 0.99 -14.14
CA GLY A 106 -14.43 2.00 -15.16
C GLY A 106 -14.01 3.37 -14.61
N VAL A 107 -14.23 4.40 -15.44
CA VAL A 107 -13.73 5.76 -15.19
C VAL A 107 -14.64 6.52 -14.23
N GLN A 108 -14.03 7.18 -13.24
CA GLN A 108 -14.72 8.02 -12.26
C GLN A 108 -13.86 9.20 -11.80
N VAL A 109 -14.50 10.20 -11.22
CA VAL A 109 -13.84 11.38 -10.63
C VAL A 109 -13.99 11.30 -9.11
N LEU A 110 -12.86 11.41 -8.41
CA LEU A 110 -12.78 11.41 -6.96
C LEU A 110 -12.47 12.82 -6.48
N GLU A 111 -13.19 13.27 -5.49
CA GLU A 111 -12.89 14.53 -4.83
C GLU A 111 -11.73 14.32 -3.85
N LEU A 112 -10.63 15.02 -4.09
CA LEU A 112 -9.50 15.08 -3.17
C LEU A 112 -9.72 16.17 -2.12
N ALA A 113 -10.22 17.31 -2.56
CA ALA A 113 -10.42 18.50 -1.75
C ALA A 113 -11.50 19.38 -2.31
N GLU A 114 -12.35 19.96 -1.46
CA GLU A 114 -13.36 20.97 -1.81
C GLU A 114 -13.52 21.99 -0.68
N GLY A 115 -13.68 23.25 -1.04
CA GLY A 115 -13.96 24.32 -0.08
C GLY A 115 -12.83 24.62 0.91
N LEU A 116 -11.58 24.28 0.55
CA LEU A 116 -10.44 24.54 1.42
C LEU A 116 -10.14 26.04 1.55
N PRO A 117 -9.50 26.46 2.64
CA PRO A 117 -8.88 27.78 2.70
C PRO A 117 -7.89 27.98 1.56
N SER A 118 -7.72 29.21 1.08
CA SER A 118 -6.67 29.50 0.12
C SER A 118 -5.29 29.21 0.71
N GLY A 119 -4.53 28.32 0.10
CA GLY A 119 -3.23 27.89 0.64
C GLY A 119 -2.61 26.74 -0.12
N ALA A 120 -1.45 26.28 0.36
CA ALA A 120 -0.80 25.05 -0.11
C ALA A 120 -1.33 23.88 0.67
N HIS A 121 -1.79 22.85 -0.05
CA HIS A 121 -2.35 21.62 0.51
C HIS A 121 -1.61 20.40 -0.02
N THR A 122 -1.64 19.31 0.74
CA THR A 122 -1.07 18.02 0.36
C THR A 122 -2.16 16.95 0.38
N ALA A 123 -2.26 16.17 -0.69
CA ALA A 123 -3.12 15.00 -0.73
C ALA A 123 -2.28 13.75 -0.94
N ARG A 124 -2.64 12.67 -0.25
CA ARG A 124 -2.10 11.32 -0.46
C ARG A 124 -3.24 10.38 -0.80
N VAL A 125 -3.09 9.65 -1.91
CA VAL A 125 -4.06 8.66 -2.38
C VAL A 125 -3.37 7.32 -2.40
N VAL A 126 -3.87 6.34 -1.64
CA VAL A 126 -3.24 5.03 -1.40
C VAL A 126 -4.17 3.91 -1.86
N LYS A 127 -3.66 2.94 -2.61
CA LYS A 127 -4.40 1.71 -2.93
C LYS A 127 -4.47 0.83 -1.67
N LEU A 128 -5.68 0.61 -1.15
CA LEU A 128 -5.89 -0.12 0.10
C LEU A 128 -6.03 -1.63 -0.09
N THR A 129 -6.45 -2.05 -1.26
CA THR A 129 -6.77 -3.42 -1.61
C THR A 129 -5.62 -4.09 -2.36
N GLU A 130 -5.71 -5.42 -2.48
CA GLU A 130 -4.69 -6.25 -3.11
C GLU A 130 -4.73 -6.20 -4.64
N ALA A 131 -3.62 -6.63 -5.25
CA ALA A 131 -3.50 -6.72 -6.70
C ALA A 131 -4.44 -7.77 -7.33
N GLU A 132 -4.92 -8.74 -6.55
CA GLU A 132 -5.86 -9.75 -7.04
C GLU A 132 -7.28 -9.20 -7.29
N LEU A 133 -7.64 -8.06 -6.70
CA LEU A 133 -8.92 -7.41 -6.97
C LEU A 133 -8.87 -6.65 -8.29
N GLY A 134 -7.75 -5.99 -8.56
CA GLY A 134 -7.60 -5.19 -9.76
C GLY A 134 -6.41 -4.25 -9.73
N ALA A 135 -6.48 -3.28 -10.62
CA ALA A 135 -5.53 -2.18 -10.71
C ALA A 135 -6.25 -0.85 -10.92
N VAL A 136 -5.68 0.22 -10.43
CA VAL A 136 -6.21 1.56 -10.58
C VAL A 136 -5.32 2.37 -11.50
N ARG A 137 -5.89 2.94 -12.57
CA ARG A 137 -5.20 3.89 -13.44
C ARG A 137 -5.49 5.31 -12.97
N VAL A 138 -4.48 6.08 -12.70
CA VAL A 138 -4.56 7.52 -12.47
C VAL A 138 -4.45 8.22 -13.82
N LEU A 139 -5.56 8.76 -14.29
CA LEU A 139 -5.66 9.37 -15.62
C LEU A 139 -5.24 10.83 -15.60
N SER A 140 -5.75 11.62 -14.66
CA SER A 140 -5.44 13.05 -14.50
C SER A 140 -5.81 13.59 -13.13
N LEU A 141 -5.08 14.61 -12.71
CA LEU A 141 -5.47 15.52 -11.64
C LEU A 141 -6.15 16.76 -12.27
N GLU A 142 -7.28 17.17 -11.74
CA GLU A 142 -8.01 18.36 -12.19
C GLU A 142 -7.99 19.42 -11.08
N LEU A 143 -7.43 20.57 -11.42
CA LEU A 143 -7.31 21.73 -10.56
C LEU A 143 -8.26 22.82 -11.06
N VAL A 144 -9.13 23.33 -10.20
CA VAL A 144 -10.17 24.30 -10.56
C VAL A 144 -9.91 25.65 -9.87
N ASP A 145 -10.57 26.69 -10.33
CA ASP A 145 -10.59 28.03 -9.74
C ASP A 145 -9.20 28.66 -9.54
N GLY A 146 -8.32 28.52 -10.54
CA GLY A 146 -6.97 29.08 -10.50
C GLY A 146 -5.98 28.31 -9.63
N ALA A 147 -6.34 27.11 -9.18
CA ALA A 147 -5.44 26.23 -8.42
C ALA A 147 -4.20 25.84 -9.25
N VAL A 148 -3.07 25.69 -8.58
CA VAL A 148 -1.76 25.41 -9.19
C VAL A 148 -1.14 24.17 -8.58
N LEU A 149 -0.66 23.24 -9.42
CA LEU A 149 0.16 22.13 -8.99
C LEU A 149 1.55 22.63 -8.53
N LEU A 150 1.96 22.19 -7.37
CA LEU A 150 3.26 22.48 -6.77
C LEU A 150 4.16 21.23 -6.84
N ASP A 151 5.46 21.43 -6.64
CA ASP A 151 6.38 20.30 -6.50
C ASP A 151 5.96 19.42 -5.33
N PRO A 152 6.05 18.09 -5.47
CA PRO A 152 5.63 17.16 -4.44
C PRO A 152 6.54 17.24 -3.21
N PRO A 153 6.07 16.78 -2.05
CA PRO A 153 6.96 16.60 -0.90
C PRO A 153 8.13 15.68 -1.29
N PRO A 154 9.34 15.93 -0.77
CA PRO A 154 10.48 15.05 -1.04
C PRO A 154 10.18 13.63 -0.55
N ALA A 155 10.72 12.63 -1.27
CA ALA A 155 10.65 11.25 -0.82
C ALA A 155 11.50 11.07 0.46
N PRO A 156 11.05 10.23 1.42
CA PRO A 156 11.86 9.88 2.58
C PRO A 156 13.20 9.26 2.16
N ALA A 157 14.25 9.55 2.94
CA ALA A 157 15.55 8.93 2.72
C ALA A 157 15.55 7.44 3.09
N ARG A 158 14.79 7.07 4.12
CA ARG A 158 14.58 5.67 4.52
C ARG A 158 13.58 5.01 3.59
N ARG A 159 13.87 3.76 3.17
CA ARG A 159 13.11 3.03 2.15
C ARG A 159 12.90 1.58 2.59
N LEU A 160 11.66 1.22 2.90
CA LEU A 160 11.28 -0.12 3.33
C LEU A 160 10.70 -0.91 2.14
N MET A 161 11.34 -2.02 1.79
CA MET A 161 10.74 -3.06 0.95
C MET A 161 10.15 -4.14 1.85
N ALA A 162 8.85 -4.35 1.77
CA ALA A 162 8.19 -5.43 2.50
C ALA A 162 7.68 -6.48 1.50
N ILE A 163 8.12 -7.72 1.68
CA ILE A 163 7.77 -8.88 0.87
C ILE A 163 6.92 -9.79 1.73
N GLY A 164 5.75 -10.24 1.24
CA GLY A 164 4.87 -11.05 2.05
C GLY A 164 3.64 -11.62 1.33
N ASP A 165 2.75 -12.14 2.14
CA ASP A 165 1.50 -12.77 1.72
C ASP A 165 0.27 -12.01 2.27
N SER A 166 -0.84 -12.73 2.55
CA SER A 166 -2.08 -12.18 3.09
C SER A 166 -1.90 -11.38 4.39
N ILE A 167 -0.93 -11.78 5.22
CA ILE A 167 -0.62 -11.09 6.49
C ILE A 167 -0.10 -9.69 6.22
N ALA A 168 0.78 -9.56 5.22
CA ALA A 168 1.42 -8.29 4.88
C ALA A 168 0.50 -7.33 4.10
N VAL A 169 -0.47 -7.84 3.34
CA VAL A 169 -1.43 -7.00 2.60
C VAL A 169 -2.60 -6.51 3.44
N GLY A 170 -2.78 -7.04 4.67
CA GLY A 170 -3.93 -6.72 5.51
C GLY A 170 -5.22 -7.38 5.04
N TYR A 171 -5.13 -8.65 4.60
CA TYR A 171 -6.29 -9.47 4.26
C TYR A 171 -7.19 -9.61 5.48
N GLY A 172 -8.47 -9.28 5.35
CA GLY A 172 -9.45 -9.38 6.43
C GLY A 172 -9.19 -8.53 7.68
N VAL A 173 -8.19 -7.64 7.68
CA VAL A 173 -7.74 -6.87 8.86
C VAL A 173 -8.81 -5.97 9.47
N ASP A 174 -9.77 -5.50 8.67
CA ASP A 174 -10.90 -4.67 9.10
C ASP A 174 -12.16 -5.50 9.39
N GLY A 175 -12.04 -6.83 9.41
CA GLY A 175 -13.12 -7.73 9.77
C GLY A 175 -13.50 -7.66 11.25
N PRO A 176 -14.77 -7.97 11.59
CA PRO A 176 -15.24 -7.92 12.96
C PRO A 176 -14.72 -9.07 13.85
N ASP A 177 -14.40 -10.21 13.26
CA ASP A 177 -13.94 -11.42 13.95
C ASP A 177 -13.25 -12.42 13.01
N GLY A 178 -12.80 -13.57 13.55
CA GLY A 178 -12.11 -14.62 12.79
C GLY A 178 -12.99 -15.51 11.93
N PHE A 179 -14.30 -15.39 12.00
CA PHE A 179 -15.26 -16.24 11.28
C PHE A 179 -15.83 -15.58 10.03
N CYS A 180 -15.68 -14.26 9.88
CA CYS A 180 -16.12 -13.57 8.68
C CYS A 180 -15.30 -14.01 7.45
N VAL A 181 -15.92 -14.00 6.28
CA VAL A 181 -15.24 -14.15 5.00
C VAL A 181 -14.65 -12.81 4.59
N ALA A 182 -13.39 -12.81 4.21
CA ALA A 182 -12.72 -11.59 3.78
C ALA A 182 -13.28 -11.10 2.43
N ALA A 183 -13.60 -9.82 2.38
CA ALA A 183 -14.11 -9.13 1.21
C ALA A 183 -13.29 -7.87 0.94
N GLY A 184 -13.47 -7.22 -0.20
CA GLY A 184 -12.82 -5.95 -0.52
C GLY A 184 -13.01 -4.90 0.57
N SER A 185 -14.14 -4.90 1.27
CA SER A 185 -14.44 -3.98 2.39
C SER A 185 -13.60 -4.23 3.65
N THR A 186 -13.14 -5.45 3.87
CA THR A 186 -12.37 -5.85 5.07
C THR A 186 -10.86 -5.93 4.82
N ARG A 187 -10.40 -5.77 3.57
CA ARG A 187 -8.97 -5.74 3.18
C ARG A 187 -8.46 -4.30 3.27
N ASN A 188 -7.30 -4.10 3.92
CA ASN A 188 -6.78 -2.75 4.09
C ASN A 188 -5.26 -2.73 4.31
N ALA A 189 -4.51 -2.48 3.27
CA ALA A 189 -3.05 -2.41 3.33
C ALA A 189 -2.52 -1.28 4.24
N ALA A 190 -3.29 -0.22 4.46
CA ALA A 190 -2.88 0.86 5.36
C ALA A 190 -2.98 0.48 6.85
N HIS A 191 -3.73 -0.58 7.18
CA HIS A 191 -3.81 -1.14 8.53
C HIS A 191 -2.91 -2.37 8.73
N ALA A 192 -2.23 -2.82 7.67
CA ALA A 192 -1.28 -3.92 7.74
C ALA A 192 0.06 -3.48 8.36
N TRP A 193 0.76 -4.42 8.97
CA TRP A 193 2.01 -4.15 9.68
C TRP A 193 3.09 -3.46 8.83
N PRO A 194 3.24 -3.70 7.50
CA PRO A 194 4.26 -3.01 6.71
C PRO A 194 4.01 -1.51 6.61
N ALA A 195 2.75 -1.10 6.42
CA ALA A 195 2.38 0.31 6.35
C ALA A 195 2.56 1.01 7.70
N LEU A 196 2.18 0.34 8.79
CA LEU A 196 2.37 0.84 10.15
C LEU A 196 3.87 0.96 10.50
N ALA A 197 4.67 -0.04 10.12
CA ALA A 197 6.12 0.00 10.32
C ALA A 197 6.78 1.11 9.49
N ALA A 198 6.44 1.24 8.20
CA ALA A 198 6.95 2.31 7.34
C ALA A 198 6.63 3.70 7.90
N SER A 199 5.39 3.91 8.37
CA SER A 199 4.97 5.15 9.02
C SER A 199 5.81 5.45 10.27
N ALA A 200 5.99 4.47 11.15
CA ALA A 200 6.77 4.63 12.38
C ALA A 200 8.27 4.88 12.12
N LEU A 201 8.80 4.36 11.01
CA LEU A 201 10.19 4.55 10.58
C LEU A 201 10.39 5.83 9.76
N GLY A 202 9.33 6.56 9.40
CA GLY A 202 9.39 7.66 8.45
C GLY A 202 9.92 7.22 7.09
N ALA A 203 9.59 6.01 6.64
CA ALA A 203 10.09 5.39 5.42
C ALA A 203 9.07 5.44 4.29
N GLU A 204 9.56 5.53 3.05
CA GLU A 204 8.80 5.20 1.85
C GLU A 204 8.63 3.68 1.75
N LEU A 205 7.44 3.20 1.38
CA LEU A 205 7.11 1.78 1.37
C LEU A 205 6.92 1.23 -0.06
N HIS A 206 7.66 0.16 -0.40
CA HIS A 206 7.29 -0.75 -1.47
C HIS A 206 6.76 -2.05 -0.86
N LEU A 207 5.44 -2.25 -0.89
CA LEU A 207 4.78 -3.45 -0.40
C LEU A 207 4.56 -4.42 -1.56
N LEU A 208 5.35 -5.50 -1.58
CA LEU A 208 5.34 -6.53 -2.61
C LEU A 208 4.77 -7.81 -2.00
N ALA A 209 3.46 -7.84 -1.88
CA ALA A 209 2.77 -8.92 -1.20
C ALA A 209 1.47 -9.30 -1.93
N TRP A 210 1.11 -10.59 -1.82
CA TRP A 210 -0.09 -11.14 -2.45
C TRP A 210 -0.65 -12.30 -1.62
N SER A 211 -1.92 -12.26 -1.27
CA SER A 211 -2.61 -13.30 -0.51
C SER A 211 -2.49 -14.68 -1.16
N GLY A 212 -2.29 -15.71 -0.34
CA GLY A 212 -2.20 -17.07 -0.82
C GLY A 212 -0.89 -17.45 -1.52
N ARG A 213 0.07 -16.53 -1.71
CA ARG A 213 1.34 -16.81 -2.39
C ARG A 213 2.42 -17.20 -1.39
N GLY A 214 3.12 -18.31 -1.69
CA GLY A 214 4.32 -18.74 -0.95
C GLY A 214 5.57 -18.62 -1.81
N LEU A 215 6.68 -19.05 -1.25
CA LEU A 215 7.97 -19.07 -1.97
C LEU A 215 8.06 -20.26 -2.92
N THR A 216 7.56 -21.43 -2.50
CA THR A 216 7.66 -22.69 -3.24
C THR A 216 6.29 -23.26 -3.57
N ARG A 217 5.28 -22.96 -2.76
CA ARG A 217 3.90 -23.39 -2.93
C ARG A 217 2.94 -22.30 -2.57
N ASN A 218 1.84 -22.24 -3.30
CA ASN A 218 0.72 -21.35 -3.01
C ASN A 218 -0.33 -22.08 -2.16
N TYR A 219 -1.18 -21.32 -1.45
CA TYR A 219 -2.34 -21.85 -0.76
C TYR A 219 -3.28 -22.58 -1.75
N ASP A 220 -3.59 -21.94 -2.87
CA ASP A 220 -4.31 -22.58 -3.98
C ASP A 220 -3.31 -23.20 -4.96
N PRO A 221 -3.24 -24.54 -5.06
CA PRO A 221 -2.29 -25.23 -5.94
C PRO A 221 -2.61 -25.04 -7.43
N SER A 222 -3.81 -24.58 -7.79
CA SER A 222 -4.17 -24.27 -9.17
C SER A 222 -3.48 -23.01 -9.70
N GLN A 223 -2.95 -22.19 -8.80
CA GLN A 223 -2.24 -20.97 -9.12
C GLN A 223 -0.75 -21.27 -9.38
N PRO A 224 -0.27 -21.20 -10.63
CA PRO A 224 1.05 -21.70 -10.98
C PRO A 224 2.20 -20.79 -10.50
N GLU A 225 1.96 -19.49 -10.38
CA GLU A 225 3.01 -18.52 -10.10
C GLU A 225 3.17 -18.28 -8.61
N THR A 226 4.33 -18.59 -8.07
CA THR A 226 4.69 -18.28 -6.68
C THR A 226 5.19 -16.84 -6.55
N LEU A 227 5.31 -16.37 -5.31
CA LEU A 227 5.72 -14.99 -5.01
C LEU A 227 7.01 -14.56 -5.70
N PRO A 228 8.11 -15.36 -5.76
CA PRO A 228 9.34 -14.99 -6.47
C PRO A 228 9.14 -14.58 -7.92
N THR A 229 8.21 -15.20 -8.64
CA THR A 229 7.87 -14.83 -10.02
C THR A 229 7.24 -13.44 -10.08
N LEU A 230 6.27 -13.17 -9.20
CA LEU A 230 5.56 -11.89 -9.15
C LEU A 230 6.49 -10.73 -8.78
N LEU A 231 7.48 -10.96 -7.91
CA LEU A 231 8.47 -9.96 -7.51
C LEU A 231 9.34 -9.44 -8.67
N SER A 232 9.33 -10.11 -9.83
CA SER A 232 10.04 -9.64 -11.02
C SER A 232 9.33 -8.52 -11.78
N ARG A 233 8.09 -8.18 -11.42
CA ARG A 233 7.18 -7.36 -12.22
C ARG A 233 6.92 -5.99 -11.60
N THR A 234 6.68 -5.01 -12.44
CA THR A 234 6.16 -3.69 -12.04
C THR A 234 4.70 -3.82 -11.63
N ILE A 235 3.90 -4.50 -12.46
CA ILE A 235 2.50 -4.87 -12.22
C ILE A 235 2.47 -6.38 -12.07
N PRO A 236 2.08 -6.94 -10.92
CA PRO A 236 2.26 -8.37 -10.64
C PRO A 236 1.52 -9.28 -11.62
N THR A 237 0.42 -8.81 -12.18
CA THR A 237 -0.42 -9.54 -13.15
C THR A 237 0.02 -9.37 -14.60
N ASP A 238 1.06 -8.58 -14.86
CA ASP A 238 1.55 -8.29 -16.20
C ASP A 238 2.98 -8.82 -16.39
N PRO A 239 3.17 -10.01 -16.96
CA PRO A 239 4.50 -10.59 -17.17
C PRO A 239 5.35 -9.82 -18.18
N THR A 240 4.73 -8.96 -18.98
CA THR A 240 5.43 -8.18 -20.02
C THR A 240 6.03 -6.88 -19.46
N ASN A 241 5.80 -6.57 -18.18
CA ASN A 241 6.24 -5.34 -17.55
C ASN A 241 7.23 -5.63 -16.40
N PRO A 242 8.50 -5.95 -16.72
CA PRO A 242 9.52 -6.25 -15.71
C PRO A 242 9.84 -5.02 -14.85
N TRP A 243 10.20 -5.27 -13.59
CA TRP A 243 10.68 -4.22 -12.70
C TRP A 243 12.18 -3.98 -12.90
N ASP A 244 12.56 -2.72 -13.06
CA ASP A 244 13.96 -2.30 -13.02
C ASP A 244 14.42 -2.17 -11.54
N GLU A 245 15.21 -3.13 -11.09
CA GLU A 245 15.74 -3.20 -9.71
C GLU A 245 16.66 -2.02 -9.36
N GLY A 246 17.18 -1.28 -10.35
CA GLY A 246 18.01 -0.08 -10.14
C GLY A 246 17.20 1.18 -9.86
N ARG A 247 15.92 1.18 -10.17
CA ARG A 247 15.05 2.36 -10.07
C ARG A 247 14.78 2.82 -8.63
N TRP A 248 14.76 1.88 -7.68
CA TRP A 248 14.51 2.17 -6.28
C TRP A 248 15.25 1.18 -5.38
N ILE A 249 16.16 1.69 -4.56
CA ILE A 249 17.07 0.91 -3.72
C ILE A 249 16.60 0.98 -2.27
N PRO A 250 16.19 -0.13 -1.63
CA PRO A 250 15.77 -0.14 -0.25
C PRO A 250 16.93 0.07 0.72
N THR A 251 16.64 0.69 1.87
CA THR A 251 17.55 0.72 3.02
C THR A 251 17.24 -0.40 4.01
N ASP A 252 16.00 -0.86 3.98
CA ASP A 252 15.47 -1.89 4.87
C ASP A 252 14.60 -2.86 4.06
N ILE A 253 14.72 -4.15 4.36
CA ILE A 253 13.97 -5.21 3.72
C ILE A 253 13.32 -6.06 4.81
N THR A 254 12.04 -6.30 4.69
CA THR A 254 11.34 -7.29 5.51
C THR A 254 10.76 -8.39 4.64
N VAL A 255 10.81 -9.63 5.10
CA VAL A 255 10.23 -10.80 4.42
C VAL A 255 9.37 -11.54 5.43
N ASN A 256 8.07 -11.70 5.15
CA ASN A 256 7.15 -12.46 5.98
C ASN A 256 6.36 -13.44 5.09
N VAL A 257 6.87 -14.64 4.99
CA VAL A 257 6.39 -15.71 4.10
C VAL A 257 6.54 -17.07 4.79
N GLY A 258 5.97 -18.13 4.21
CA GLY A 258 6.05 -19.48 4.71
C GLY A 258 4.69 -20.05 5.11
N THR A 259 3.73 -19.21 5.46
CA THR A 259 2.37 -19.63 5.82
C THR A 259 1.73 -20.48 4.73
N ASN A 260 1.81 -20.05 3.49
CA ASN A 260 1.24 -20.77 2.34
C ASN A 260 2.06 -21.99 1.95
N ASP A 261 3.39 -21.96 2.17
CA ASP A 261 4.28 -23.08 1.89
C ASP A 261 3.99 -24.32 2.76
N VAL A 262 3.41 -24.10 3.95
CA VAL A 262 3.07 -25.17 4.91
C VAL A 262 1.57 -25.45 5.05
N ALA A 263 0.72 -24.74 4.30
CA ALA A 263 -0.73 -24.78 4.48
C ALA A 263 -1.36 -26.18 4.27
N HIS A 264 -0.86 -26.96 3.31
CA HIS A 264 -1.46 -28.24 2.91
C HIS A 264 -0.52 -29.43 2.92
N ALA A 265 0.77 -29.25 3.18
CA ALA A 265 1.75 -30.30 3.23
C ALA A 265 2.99 -29.87 4.04
N PRO A 266 3.79 -30.81 4.57
CA PRO A 266 5.04 -30.49 5.23
C PRO A 266 5.95 -29.62 4.35
N LEU A 267 6.76 -28.78 4.99
CA LEU A 267 7.72 -27.93 4.28
C LEU A 267 8.74 -28.79 3.52
N ASP A 268 9.04 -28.40 2.30
CA ASP A 268 10.30 -28.83 1.66
C ASP A 268 11.39 -27.83 2.11
N ASP A 269 12.16 -28.23 3.13
CA ASP A 269 13.14 -27.35 3.79
C ASP A 269 14.19 -26.84 2.80
N ALA A 270 14.68 -27.71 1.91
CA ALA A 270 15.73 -27.36 0.96
C ALA A 270 15.20 -26.39 -0.12
N ALA A 271 14.03 -26.68 -0.68
CA ALA A 271 13.41 -25.80 -1.66
C ALA A 271 13.05 -24.44 -1.05
N TYR A 272 12.47 -24.43 0.15
CA TYR A 272 12.13 -23.18 0.85
C TYR A 272 13.37 -22.34 1.17
N ALA A 273 14.40 -22.92 1.76
CA ALA A 273 15.64 -22.20 2.07
C ALA A 273 16.31 -21.64 0.81
N SER A 274 16.34 -22.43 -0.28
CA SER A 274 16.87 -21.99 -1.58
C SER A 274 16.09 -20.80 -2.13
N ALA A 275 14.76 -20.86 -2.15
CA ALA A 275 13.90 -19.80 -2.64
C ALA A 275 13.99 -18.54 -1.78
N LEU A 276 13.99 -18.66 -0.44
CA LEU A 276 14.17 -17.54 0.48
C LEU A 276 15.50 -16.83 0.26
N ARG A 277 16.59 -17.61 0.18
CA ARG A 277 17.93 -17.07 -0.11
C ARG A 277 17.98 -16.36 -1.45
N ALA A 278 17.39 -16.93 -2.49
CA ALA A 278 17.35 -16.34 -3.83
C ALA A 278 16.60 -15.00 -3.85
N VAL A 279 15.45 -14.90 -3.19
CA VAL A 279 14.68 -13.66 -3.07
C VAL A 279 15.48 -12.58 -2.34
N ILE A 280 16.10 -12.91 -1.20
CA ILE A 280 16.90 -11.95 -0.43
C ILE A 280 18.13 -11.50 -1.24
N ARG A 281 18.88 -12.42 -1.84
CA ARG A 281 20.07 -12.11 -2.65
C ARG A 281 19.75 -11.23 -3.86
N ARG A 282 18.61 -11.47 -4.50
CA ARG A 282 18.18 -10.64 -5.62
C ARG A 282 18.09 -9.16 -5.24
N VAL A 283 17.53 -8.84 -4.07
CA VAL A 283 17.44 -7.46 -3.61
C VAL A 283 18.78 -6.95 -3.12
N LEU A 284 19.54 -7.77 -2.35
CA LEU A 284 20.87 -7.40 -1.84
C LEU A 284 21.89 -7.16 -2.95
N ALA A 285 21.74 -7.75 -4.12
CA ALA A 285 22.60 -7.47 -5.28
C ALA A 285 22.59 -6.00 -5.70
N ARG A 286 21.52 -5.26 -5.40
CA ARG A 286 21.39 -3.82 -5.66
C ARG A 286 21.45 -2.98 -4.39
N ALA A 287 21.21 -3.59 -3.23
CA ALA A 287 21.15 -2.93 -1.93
C ALA A 287 22.03 -3.68 -0.89
N PRO A 288 23.34 -3.83 -1.10
CA PRO A 288 24.18 -4.69 -0.24
C PRO A 288 24.27 -4.19 1.21
N ALA A 289 24.02 -2.92 1.47
CA ALA A 289 23.99 -2.33 2.81
C ALA A 289 22.59 -2.34 3.48
N ALA A 290 21.58 -2.91 2.81
CA ALA A 290 20.23 -2.95 3.37
C ALA A 290 20.15 -3.93 4.55
N ARG A 291 19.38 -3.53 5.56
CA ARG A 291 19.05 -4.41 6.72
C ARG A 291 17.91 -5.33 6.32
N VAL A 292 18.10 -6.63 6.48
CA VAL A 292 17.08 -7.64 6.17
C VAL A 292 16.56 -8.28 7.45
N ARG A 293 15.24 -8.28 7.62
CA ARG A 293 14.57 -8.95 8.74
C ARG A 293 13.53 -9.92 8.17
N VAL A 294 13.75 -11.22 8.43
CA VAL A 294 12.82 -12.27 8.01
C VAL A 294 11.91 -12.59 9.19
N LEU A 295 10.64 -12.21 9.06
CA LEU A 295 9.62 -12.41 10.09
C LEU A 295 9.04 -13.82 9.96
N VAL A 296 9.04 -14.60 11.02
CA VAL A 296 8.48 -15.95 11.08
C VAL A 296 7.24 -15.97 11.97
N GLY A 297 6.13 -16.43 11.45
CA GLY A 297 4.78 -16.36 12.02
C GLY A 297 3.96 -15.24 11.34
N PRO A 298 2.80 -14.82 11.90
CA PRO A 298 2.13 -15.29 13.12
C PRO A 298 1.18 -16.48 12.91
N MET A 299 0.97 -16.95 11.66
CA MET A 299 -0.02 -17.98 11.32
C MET A 299 0.63 -19.34 10.97
N ILE A 300 1.83 -19.60 11.46
CA ILE A 300 2.54 -20.87 11.32
C ILE A 300 2.62 -21.53 12.69
N TYR A 301 2.18 -22.78 12.79
CA TYR A 301 2.11 -23.56 14.03
C TYR A 301 2.68 -24.95 13.81
N ASP A 302 3.24 -25.56 14.87
CA ASP A 302 3.75 -26.95 14.80
C ASP A 302 2.61 -27.97 14.75
N ASP A 303 1.50 -27.67 15.44
CA ASP A 303 0.24 -28.44 15.44
C ASP A 303 -0.72 -28.00 14.31
N GLY A 304 -0.18 -27.48 13.20
CA GLY A 304 -0.95 -26.91 12.11
C GLY A 304 -1.71 -27.94 11.27
N PRO A 305 -2.15 -27.54 10.05
CA PRO A 305 -3.07 -28.37 9.23
C PRO A 305 -2.51 -29.76 8.89
N THR A 306 -1.20 -29.97 8.96
CA THR A 306 -0.55 -31.26 8.78
C THR A 306 0.03 -31.72 10.12
N PRO A 307 -0.66 -32.61 10.88
CA PRO A 307 -0.18 -33.11 12.16
C PRO A 307 1.21 -33.74 12.07
N GLY A 308 2.08 -33.40 13.03
CA GLY A 308 3.46 -33.93 13.09
C GLY A 308 4.42 -33.30 12.06
N ALA A 309 3.99 -32.33 11.28
CA ALA A 309 4.85 -31.64 10.30
C ALA A 309 5.90 -30.75 10.96
N ASN A 310 5.69 -30.31 12.21
CA ASN A 310 6.54 -29.36 12.94
C ASN A 310 6.84 -28.09 12.11
N SER A 311 5.81 -27.55 11.48
CA SER A 311 5.94 -26.56 10.43
C SER A 311 6.64 -25.29 10.90
N LEU A 312 6.32 -24.80 12.11
CA LEU A 312 6.96 -23.60 12.66
C LEU A 312 8.45 -23.84 12.95
N GLN A 313 8.81 -24.98 13.55
CA GLN A 313 10.21 -25.33 13.82
C GLN A 313 11.00 -25.43 12.51
N ARG A 314 10.44 -26.04 11.47
CA ARG A 314 11.10 -26.21 10.17
C ARG A 314 11.30 -24.87 9.46
N VAL A 315 10.29 -23.99 9.43
CA VAL A 315 10.42 -22.64 8.85
C VAL A 315 11.45 -21.82 9.64
N ARG A 316 11.49 -21.94 10.97
CA ARG A 316 12.52 -21.31 11.81
C ARG A 316 13.92 -21.79 11.45
N ALA A 317 14.13 -23.09 11.41
CA ALA A 317 15.42 -23.71 11.11
C ALA A 317 15.93 -23.32 9.70
N ALA A 318 15.06 -23.40 8.69
CA ALA A 318 15.40 -22.99 7.33
C ALA A 318 15.75 -21.50 7.24
N THR A 319 14.99 -20.65 7.94
CA THR A 319 15.24 -19.19 7.98
C THR A 319 16.56 -18.89 8.71
N ASP A 320 16.85 -19.54 9.84
CA ASP A 320 18.10 -19.36 10.57
C ASP A 320 19.33 -19.78 9.75
N ALA A 321 19.23 -20.90 9.02
CA ALA A 321 20.29 -21.35 8.13
C ALA A 321 20.56 -20.35 6.99
N VAL A 322 19.51 -19.81 6.38
CA VAL A 322 19.64 -18.76 5.34
C VAL A 322 20.24 -17.48 5.91
N ALA A 323 19.76 -17.04 7.09
CA ALA A 323 20.25 -15.82 7.72
C ALA A 323 21.72 -15.97 8.14
N LEU A 324 22.11 -17.12 8.68
CA LEU A 324 23.51 -17.43 9.04
C LEU A 324 24.41 -17.34 7.80
N GLY A 325 24.07 -18.07 6.74
CA GLY A 325 24.89 -18.07 5.53
C GLY A 325 25.01 -16.70 4.85
N LEU A 326 23.97 -15.88 4.89
CA LEU A 326 24.04 -14.51 4.36
C LEU A 326 24.86 -13.58 5.27
N ARG A 327 24.86 -13.79 6.60
CA ARG A 327 25.76 -13.06 7.51
C ARG A 327 27.24 -13.40 7.29
N GLU A 328 27.55 -14.68 7.05
CA GLU A 328 28.91 -15.13 6.69
C GLU A 328 29.40 -14.46 5.39
N GLU A 329 28.49 -14.09 4.49
CA GLU A 329 28.78 -13.32 3.29
C GLU A 329 28.88 -11.79 3.56
N GLY A 330 28.69 -11.33 4.79
CA GLY A 330 28.79 -9.93 5.21
C GLY A 330 27.50 -9.12 5.17
N TYR A 331 26.33 -9.74 4.95
CA TYR A 331 25.06 -9.02 4.93
C TYR A 331 24.42 -8.92 6.33
N ASP A 332 23.68 -7.84 6.59
CA ASP A 332 22.88 -7.66 7.81
C ASP A 332 21.53 -8.37 7.67
N VAL A 333 21.48 -9.64 8.00
CA VAL A 333 20.26 -10.50 7.91
C VAL A 333 19.96 -11.15 9.25
N ALA A 334 18.72 -11.05 9.74
CA ALA A 334 18.27 -11.72 10.95
C ALA A 334 16.85 -12.26 10.82
N ARG A 335 16.58 -13.38 11.48
CA ARG A 335 15.23 -13.85 11.75
C ARG A 335 14.61 -13.04 12.89
N VAL A 336 13.32 -12.74 12.76
CA VAL A 336 12.51 -12.05 13.75
C VAL A 336 11.27 -12.88 14.05
N GLU A 337 11.04 -13.18 15.30
CA GLU A 337 9.86 -13.93 15.71
C GLU A 337 8.66 -13.02 15.83
N VAL A 338 7.54 -13.39 15.21
CA VAL A 338 6.24 -12.74 15.37
C VAL A 338 5.20 -13.80 15.79
N TYR A 339 4.53 -13.53 16.90
CA TYR A 339 3.59 -14.48 17.49
C TYR A 339 2.18 -14.29 16.95
N GLY A 340 1.38 -15.36 17.02
CA GLY A 340 -0.03 -15.36 16.69
C GLY A 340 -0.84 -14.36 17.52
N ALA A 341 -2.08 -14.14 17.11
CA ALA A 341 -3.00 -13.27 17.85
C ALA A 341 -3.26 -13.83 19.26
N THR A 342 -3.35 -12.94 20.23
CA THR A 342 -3.83 -13.29 21.58
C THR A 342 -5.36 -13.19 21.63
N PRO A 343 -6.04 -13.85 22.59
CA PRO A 343 -7.49 -13.71 22.76
C PRO A 343 -7.94 -12.26 22.93
N ALA A 344 -7.13 -11.41 23.55
CA ALA A 344 -7.42 -9.99 23.76
C ALA A 344 -7.31 -9.16 22.47
N GLU A 345 -6.45 -9.57 21.54
CA GLU A 345 -6.29 -8.91 20.23
C GLU A 345 -7.40 -9.31 19.25
N GLY A 346 -8.00 -10.48 19.41
CA GLY A 346 -8.95 -11.05 18.47
C GLY A 346 -8.34 -11.31 17.10
N TYR A 347 -9.21 -11.55 16.13
CA TYR A 347 -8.85 -11.85 14.74
C TYR A 347 -9.59 -10.94 13.77
N GLY A 348 -9.01 -10.73 12.60
CA GLY A 348 -9.72 -10.30 11.41
C GLY A 348 -10.37 -11.50 10.72
N CYS A 349 -10.99 -11.30 9.55
CA CYS A 349 -11.67 -12.37 8.83
C CYS A 349 -10.75 -13.56 8.56
N GLU A 350 -11.34 -14.78 8.58
CA GLU A 350 -10.65 -16.04 8.31
C GLU A 350 -9.40 -16.22 9.19
N ALA A 351 -9.54 -15.87 10.47
CA ALA A 351 -8.50 -15.94 11.50
C ALA A 351 -7.19 -15.20 11.16
N HIS A 352 -7.20 -14.27 10.23
CA HIS A 352 -6.05 -13.42 9.94
C HIS A 352 -5.77 -12.42 11.07
N PRO A 353 -4.57 -11.83 11.15
CA PRO A 353 -4.22 -10.86 12.17
C PRO A 353 -5.17 -9.65 12.19
N SER A 354 -5.76 -9.38 13.34
CA SER A 354 -6.55 -8.17 13.59
C SER A 354 -5.69 -6.91 13.52
N ARG A 355 -6.31 -5.72 13.52
CA ARG A 355 -5.58 -4.44 13.63
C ARG A 355 -4.65 -4.38 14.86
N ALA A 356 -5.02 -5.02 15.97
CA ALA A 356 -4.20 -5.04 17.18
C ALA A 356 -2.95 -5.90 16.97
N THR A 357 -3.12 -7.11 16.41
CA THR A 357 -2.00 -7.99 16.06
C THR A 357 -1.09 -7.35 15.02
N GLN A 358 -1.64 -6.70 13.99
CA GLN A 358 -0.87 -5.99 12.97
C GLN A 358 0.00 -4.88 13.58
N ARG A 359 -0.51 -4.11 14.54
CA ARG A 359 0.29 -3.10 15.27
C ARG A 359 1.46 -3.74 16.03
N ARG A 360 1.22 -4.83 16.75
CA ARG A 360 2.27 -5.54 17.49
C ARG A 360 3.36 -6.11 16.57
N ILE A 361 2.97 -6.64 15.41
CA ILE A 361 3.94 -7.10 14.38
C ILE A 361 4.76 -5.91 13.88
N ALA A 362 4.13 -4.78 13.58
CA ALA A 362 4.82 -3.57 13.14
C ALA A 362 5.83 -3.06 14.18
N GLU A 363 5.45 -2.98 15.45
CA GLU A 363 6.33 -2.60 16.53
C GLU A 363 7.54 -3.52 16.65
N THR A 364 7.33 -4.83 16.48
CA THR A 364 8.40 -5.83 16.48
C THR A 364 9.35 -5.65 15.30
N ALA A 365 8.81 -5.44 14.09
CA ALA A 365 9.60 -5.15 12.90
C ALA A 365 10.41 -3.86 13.03
N VAL A 366 9.80 -2.79 13.56
CA VAL A 366 10.45 -1.49 13.80
C VAL A 366 11.62 -1.62 14.78
N ARG A 367 11.44 -2.32 15.91
CA ARG A 367 12.52 -2.59 16.85
C ARG A 367 13.67 -3.32 16.16
N ALA A 368 13.37 -4.42 15.48
CA ALA A 368 14.38 -5.23 14.79
C ALA A 368 15.13 -4.48 13.67
N LEU A 369 14.47 -3.54 13.00
CA LEU A 369 15.09 -2.71 11.97
C LEU A 369 15.90 -1.53 12.56
N ASN A 370 15.65 -1.11 13.79
CA ASN A 370 16.42 -0.07 14.46
C ASN A 370 17.59 -0.66 15.29
N GLU A 371 17.49 -1.92 15.72
CA GLU A 371 18.57 -2.67 16.33
C GLU A 371 19.50 -3.16 15.21
N GLY A 372 20.63 -2.45 14.94
CA GLY A 372 21.67 -2.99 14.09
C GLY A 372 22.24 -4.28 14.69
N LEU A 373 22.56 -5.29 13.87
CA LEU A 373 23.41 -6.39 14.34
C LEU A 373 24.68 -5.74 14.85
N ARG A 374 25.00 -5.90 16.15
CA ARG A 374 26.31 -5.50 16.68
C ARG A 374 27.34 -6.27 15.85
N SER A 375 28.19 -5.54 15.12
CA SER A 375 29.35 -6.17 14.49
C SER A 375 30.01 -7.06 15.55
N PRO A 376 30.36 -8.32 15.25
CA PRO A 376 31.19 -9.10 16.16
C PRO A 376 32.37 -8.21 16.52
N ALA A 377 32.54 -7.93 17.81
CA ALA A 377 33.59 -7.06 18.32
C ALA A 377 34.90 -7.43 17.63
N GLY A 378 35.46 -6.48 16.91
CA GLY A 378 36.73 -6.68 16.20
C GLY A 378 37.71 -7.34 17.12
N GLY A 379 38.19 -8.52 16.72
CA GLY A 379 39.23 -9.21 17.43
C GLY A 379 40.37 -8.22 17.68
N SER A 380 40.65 -7.93 18.94
CA SER A 380 41.77 -7.14 19.33
C SER A 380 43.02 -7.87 18.82
N SER A 381 43.60 -7.34 17.75
CA SER A 381 44.98 -7.67 17.39
C SER A 381 45.89 -7.22 18.52
N ARG A 382 46.39 -8.15 19.26
CA ARG A 382 47.63 -8.01 20.00
C ARG A 382 48.77 -8.63 19.18
#